data_cfd0d27edf1982c1a509bbf20a9da3cf
#
_entry.id   cfd0d27edf1982c1a509bbf20a9da3cf
#
_cell.length_a   1.000
_cell.length_b   1.000
_cell.length_c   1.000
_cell.angle_alpha   90.00
_cell.angle_beta   90.00
_cell.angle_gamma   90.00
#
_symmetry.space_group_name_H-M   'P 1'
#
loop_
_entity.id
_entity.type
_entity.pdbx_description
1 polymer ?
#
loop_
_entity_poly.entity_id
_entity_poly.type
_entity_poly.pdbx_seq_one_letter_code
_entity_poly.pdbx_strand_id
1 'polypeptide(L)'
;MSQSIFSSDFKPEPYWWDRTPRPVPLEASLPDQADVLIVGSGYTGLNAGLVTSRAGLTTVIVDAEQVGWGCSSRNGGQVSGEVKPSYKALARLHGTEQAYAIIAEARTALRWIGDFIDE
;
A
#
# COMPACT_ATOMS: atom_id res chain seq x y z
N MET A 1 18.47 17.14 -34.30
CA MET A 1 17.49 16.13 -33.87
C MET A 1 17.95 15.61 -32.51
N SER A 2 17.19 15.87 -31.46
CA SER A 2 17.50 15.37 -30.13
C SER A 2 17.30 13.84 -30.14
N GLN A 3 18.37 13.07 -29.96
CA GLN A 3 18.24 11.64 -29.76
C GLN A 3 17.52 11.39 -28.43
N SER A 4 16.48 10.56 -28.43
CA SER A 4 15.83 10.11 -27.22
C SER A 4 16.85 9.40 -26.33
N ILE A 5 16.88 9.73 -25.03
CA ILE A 5 17.70 9.03 -24.02
C ILE A 5 17.07 7.70 -23.61
N PHE A 6 15.84 7.43 -24.01
CA PHE A 6 15.11 6.20 -23.71
C PHE A 6 15.30 5.17 -24.83
N SER A 7 15.30 3.92 -24.46
CA SER A 7 15.32 2.81 -25.43
C SER A 7 14.00 2.76 -26.21
N SER A 8 13.99 2.07 -27.35
CA SER A 8 12.82 1.99 -28.25
C SER A 8 11.63 1.26 -27.63
N ASP A 9 11.88 0.45 -26.61
CA ASP A 9 10.89 -0.35 -25.87
C ASP A 9 10.53 0.26 -24.50
N PHE A 10 11.00 1.48 -24.23
CA PHE A 10 10.66 2.19 -22.99
C PHE A 10 9.15 2.44 -22.89
N LYS A 11 8.56 1.99 -21.77
CA LYS A 11 7.17 2.23 -21.41
C LYS A 11 7.10 3.27 -20.29
N PRO A 12 6.36 4.37 -20.45
CA PRO A 12 6.21 5.40 -19.39
C PRO A 12 5.20 4.98 -18.31
N GLU A 13 5.03 3.69 -18.10
CA GLU A 13 4.10 3.12 -17.15
C GLU A 13 4.82 2.37 -16.03
N PRO A 14 4.25 2.32 -14.82
CA PRO A 14 4.82 1.53 -13.74
C PRO A 14 4.89 0.04 -14.11
N TYR A 15 5.99 -0.61 -13.72
CA TYR A 15 6.21 -2.04 -13.96
C TYR A 15 5.04 -2.92 -13.50
N TRP A 16 4.44 -2.61 -12.34
CA TRP A 16 3.35 -3.40 -11.78
C TRP A 16 2.06 -3.34 -12.61
N TRP A 17 1.82 -2.27 -13.34
CA TRP A 17 0.67 -2.16 -14.24
C TRP A 17 0.80 -3.07 -15.47
N ASP A 18 2.02 -3.24 -15.95
CA ASP A 18 2.33 -4.13 -17.07
C ASP A 18 2.20 -5.61 -16.66
N ARG A 19 2.44 -5.92 -15.38
CA ARG A 19 2.45 -7.29 -14.84
C ARG A 19 1.13 -7.74 -14.25
N THR A 20 0.28 -6.83 -13.82
CA THR A 20 -0.98 -7.14 -13.16
C THR A 20 -2.12 -6.40 -13.89
N PRO A 21 -3.08 -7.15 -14.48
CA PRO A 21 -4.24 -6.53 -15.10
C PRO A 21 -4.95 -5.61 -14.12
N ARG A 22 -5.22 -4.40 -14.54
CA ARG A 22 -5.91 -3.43 -13.70
C ARG A 22 -7.41 -3.72 -13.72
N PRO A 23 -8.10 -3.60 -12.58
CA PRO A 23 -9.55 -3.70 -12.58
C PRO A 23 -10.14 -2.60 -13.45
N VAL A 24 -11.13 -2.96 -14.25
CA VAL A 24 -11.91 -1.96 -14.99
C VAL A 24 -12.64 -1.10 -13.96
N PRO A 25 -12.57 0.24 -14.08
CA PRO A 25 -13.31 1.11 -13.19
C PRO A 25 -14.80 0.74 -13.23
N LEU A 26 -15.37 0.47 -12.07
CA LEU A 26 -16.81 0.33 -11.96
C LEU A 26 -17.40 1.75 -12.00
N GLU A 27 -18.14 2.07 -13.06
CA GLU A 27 -19.03 3.22 -13.06
C GLU A 27 -20.21 2.91 -12.13
N ALA A 28 -19.97 3.00 -10.85
CA ALA A 28 -21.01 2.84 -9.84
C ALA A 28 -21.44 4.22 -9.32
N SER A 29 -22.74 4.44 -9.21
CA SER A 29 -23.24 5.57 -8.46
C SER A 29 -22.83 5.42 -6.99
N LEU A 30 -22.38 6.51 -6.39
CA LEU A 30 -22.12 6.51 -4.95
C LEU A 30 -23.44 6.25 -4.20
N PRO A 31 -23.42 5.44 -3.15
CA PRO A 31 -24.56 5.27 -2.29
C PRO A 31 -24.86 6.58 -1.53
N ASP A 32 -26.14 6.80 -1.20
CA ASP A 32 -26.56 7.98 -0.44
C ASP A 32 -26.00 8.02 0.98
N GLN A 33 -25.63 6.87 1.54
CA GLN A 33 -25.09 6.71 2.89
C GLN A 33 -24.02 5.63 2.92
N ALA A 34 -23.05 5.81 3.77
CA ALA A 34 -22.03 4.82 4.11
C ALA A 34 -21.63 4.98 5.58
N ASP A 35 -21.28 3.87 6.23
CA ASP A 35 -20.73 3.91 7.60
C ASP A 35 -19.33 4.46 7.60
N VAL A 36 -18.55 4.17 6.55
CA VAL A 36 -17.16 4.59 6.40
C VAL A 36 -16.90 5.07 4.97
N LEU A 37 -16.41 6.29 4.84
CA LEU A 37 -15.87 6.83 3.60
C LEU A 37 -14.36 6.94 3.69
N ILE A 38 -13.64 6.31 2.76
CA ILE A 38 -12.19 6.34 2.66
C ILE A 38 -11.81 7.13 1.41
N VAL A 39 -10.92 8.11 1.56
CA VAL A 39 -10.38 8.89 0.45
C VAL A 39 -8.97 8.40 0.14
N GLY A 40 -8.80 7.86 -1.05
CA GLY A 40 -7.56 7.28 -1.55
C GLY A 40 -7.56 5.74 -1.52
N SER A 41 -7.23 5.14 -2.66
CA SER A 41 -7.19 3.69 -2.91
C SER A 41 -5.77 3.14 -2.99
N GLY A 42 -4.83 3.74 -2.26
CA GLY A 42 -3.50 3.17 -2.03
C GLY A 42 -3.52 2.07 -0.97
N TYR A 43 -2.35 1.53 -0.60
CA TYR A 43 -2.24 0.46 0.41
C TYR A 43 -3.01 0.77 1.70
N THR A 44 -2.88 1.98 2.23
CA THR A 44 -3.55 2.36 3.48
C THR A 44 -5.07 2.33 3.34
N GLY A 45 -5.60 2.96 2.29
CA GLY A 45 -7.05 3.01 2.07
C GLY A 45 -7.66 1.64 1.78
N LEU A 46 -7.00 0.82 0.96
CA LEU A 46 -7.47 -0.53 0.66
C LEU A 46 -7.45 -1.44 1.90
N ASN A 47 -6.39 -1.38 2.72
CA ASN A 47 -6.35 -2.15 3.97
C ASN A 47 -7.41 -1.68 4.97
N ALA A 48 -7.60 -0.37 5.12
CA ALA A 48 -8.67 0.17 5.95
C ALA A 48 -10.04 -0.30 5.46
N GLY A 49 -10.26 -0.28 4.14
CA GLY A 49 -11.50 -0.77 3.53
C GLY A 49 -11.76 -2.25 3.77
N LEU A 50 -10.74 -3.08 3.69
CA LEU A 50 -10.85 -4.52 4.01
C LEU A 50 -11.23 -4.73 5.48
N VAL A 51 -10.59 -4.03 6.41
CA VAL A 51 -10.89 -4.15 7.85
C VAL A 51 -12.32 -3.73 8.14
N THR A 52 -12.76 -2.58 7.64
CA THR A 52 -14.12 -2.07 7.89
C THR A 52 -15.19 -2.92 7.23
N SER A 53 -14.95 -3.37 5.99
CA SER A 53 -15.86 -4.25 5.28
C SER A 53 -16.00 -5.63 5.95
N ARG A 54 -14.88 -6.22 6.42
CA ARG A 54 -14.89 -7.47 7.20
C ARG A 54 -15.61 -7.32 8.55
N ALA A 55 -15.66 -6.11 9.10
CA ALA A 55 -16.47 -5.79 10.29
C ALA A 55 -17.96 -5.60 9.98
N GLY A 56 -18.38 -5.77 8.72
CA GLY A 56 -19.78 -5.64 8.30
C GLY A 56 -20.23 -4.20 8.07
N LEU A 57 -19.32 -3.23 8.01
CA LEU A 57 -19.65 -1.83 7.76
C LEU A 57 -19.79 -1.56 6.27
N THR A 58 -20.78 -0.75 5.88
CA THR A 58 -20.91 -0.22 4.52
C THR A 58 -19.77 0.73 4.25
N THR A 59 -18.76 0.26 3.50
CA THR A 59 -17.53 1.02 3.25
C THR A 59 -17.47 1.46 1.79
N VAL A 60 -17.19 2.73 1.59
CA VAL A 60 -16.95 3.33 0.27
C VAL A 60 -15.54 3.86 0.20
N ILE A 61 -14.83 3.52 -0.86
CA ILE A 61 -13.50 4.06 -1.15
C ILE A 61 -13.60 4.90 -2.42
N VAL A 62 -13.18 6.14 -2.34
CA VAL A 62 -13.13 7.06 -3.48
C VAL A 62 -11.67 7.45 -3.75
N ASP A 63 -11.34 7.61 -5.03
CA ASP A 63 -10.02 8.08 -5.46
C ASP A 63 -10.19 9.07 -6.62
N ALA A 64 -9.27 10.00 -6.76
CA ALA A 64 -9.25 10.92 -7.89
C ALA A 64 -8.80 10.24 -9.19
N GLU A 65 -8.10 9.12 -9.06
CA GLU A 65 -7.51 8.34 -10.14
C GLU A 65 -7.95 6.86 -10.03
N GLN A 66 -7.40 6.03 -10.89
CA GLN A 66 -7.62 4.58 -10.82
C GLN A 66 -7.02 3.98 -9.56
N VAL A 67 -7.59 2.88 -9.08
CA VAL A 67 -7.12 2.16 -7.89
C VAL A 67 -5.60 1.94 -7.93
N GLY A 68 -4.93 2.34 -6.86
CA GLY A 68 -3.49 2.19 -6.73
C GLY A 68 -2.66 3.08 -7.67
N TRP A 69 -3.22 4.14 -8.23
CA TRP A 69 -2.50 5.05 -9.14
C TRP A 69 -1.23 5.62 -8.53
N GLY A 70 -1.23 5.94 -7.26
CA GLY A 70 -0.14 6.61 -6.55
C GLY A 70 1.08 5.72 -6.27
N CYS A 71 1.79 6.02 -5.20
CA CYS A 71 3.03 5.34 -4.79
C CYS A 71 2.87 3.83 -4.56
N SER A 72 1.66 3.37 -4.27
CA SER A 72 1.38 1.94 -4.01
C SER A 72 1.67 1.03 -5.20
N SER A 73 1.64 1.54 -6.42
CA SER A 73 2.02 0.79 -7.63
C SER A 73 3.31 1.31 -8.29
N ARG A 74 3.94 2.34 -7.71
CA ARG A 74 5.14 3.00 -8.25
C ARG A 74 6.36 2.82 -7.35
N ASN A 75 6.49 1.65 -6.75
CA ASN A 75 7.57 1.30 -5.83
C ASN A 75 8.33 0.06 -6.33
N GLY A 76 9.46 -0.25 -5.70
CA GLY A 76 10.30 -1.39 -6.07
C GLY A 76 9.76 -2.75 -5.64
N GLY A 77 8.60 -2.82 -4.98
CA GLY A 77 7.97 -4.06 -4.51
C GLY A 77 8.75 -4.79 -3.43
N GLN A 78 9.62 -4.11 -2.72
CA GLN A 78 10.38 -4.72 -1.63
C GLN A 78 9.54 -4.82 -0.37
N VAL A 79 9.41 -6.03 0.16
CA VAL A 79 8.76 -6.31 1.45
C VAL A 79 9.83 -6.76 2.43
N SER A 80 9.95 -6.08 3.57
CA SER A 80 11.00 -6.32 4.55
C SER A 80 10.51 -6.00 5.96
N GLY A 81 10.95 -6.80 6.94
CA GLY A 81 10.77 -6.51 8.36
C GLY A 81 11.88 -5.62 8.95
N GLU A 82 12.70 -4.99 8.11
CA GLU A 82 13.74 -4.09 8.58
C GLU A 82 13.16 -2.73 8.98
N VAL A 83 13.63 -2.23 10.12
CA VAL A 83 13.28 -0.91 10.63
C VAL A 83 14.47 0.02 10.54
N LYS A 84 14.24 1.23 10.08
CA LYS A 84 15.21 2.32 10.14
C LYS A 84 14.65 3.42 11.06
N PRO A 85 15.48 3.98 11.92
CA PRO A 85 16.91 3.79 12.11
C PRO A 85 17.26 2.46 12.81
N SER A 86 18.57 2.15 12.91
CA SER A 86 19.06 0.91 13.51
C SER A 86 18.64 0.75 14.98
N TYR A 87 18.66 -0.49 15.51
CA TYR A 87 18.37 -0.76 16.94
C TYR A 87 19.12 0.18 17.89
N LYS A 88 20.42 0.39 17.66
CA LYS A 88 21.24 1.28 18.50
C LYS A 88 20.71 2.73 18.51
N ALA A 89 20.24 3.22 17.38
CA ALA A 89 19.68 4.56 17.28
C ALA A 89 18.28 4.62 17.90
N LEU A 90 17.44 3.61 17.70
CA LEU A 90 16.14 3.48 18.36
C LEU A 90 16.28 3.41 19.88
N ALA A 91 17.20 2.60 20.38
CA ALA A 91 17.44 2.45 21.82
C ALA A 91 17.92 3.75 22.47
N ARG A 92 18.72 4.54 21.74
CA ARG A 92 19.16 5.87 22.23
C ARG A 92 18.01 6.87 22.28
N LEU A 93 17.05 6.79 21.34
CA LEU A 93 15.94 7.74 21.25
C LEU A 93 14.78 7.39 22.18
N HIS A 94 14.49 6.10 22.34
CA HIS A 94 13.26 5.62 22.98
C HIS A 94 13.50 4.66 24.13
N GLY A 95 14.75 4.32 24.44
CA GLY A 95 15.12 3.26 25.39
C GLY A 95 15.12 1.88 24.77
N THR A 96 15.77 0.94 25.45
CA THR A 96 15.97 -0.43 24.95
C THR A 96 14.67 -1.22 24.76
N GLU A 97 13.77 -1.11 25.71
CA GLU A 97 12.49 -1.82 25.69
C GLU A 97 11.64 -1.39 24.49
N GLN A 98 11.46 -0.08 24.28
CA GLN A 98 10.70 0.45 23.17
C GLN A 98 11.36 0.14 21.82
N ALA A 99 12.69 0.15 21.75
CA ALA A 99 13.41 -0.23 20.54
C ALA A 99 13.17 -1.70 20.15
N TYR A 100 13.14 -2.61 21.13
CA TYR A 100 12.76 -4.00 20.90
C TYR A 100 11.31 -4.14 20.44
N ALA A 101 10.38 -3.42 21.06
CA ALA A 101 8.98 -3.44 20.69
C ALA A 101 8.77 -2.99 19.23
N ILE A 102 9.42 -1.91 18.79
CA ILE A 102 9.37 -1.41 17.42
C ILE A 102 9.87 -2.48 16.42
N ILE A 103 10.99 -3.15 16.72
CA ILE A 103 11.54 -4.19 15.85
C ILE A 103 10.65 -5.44 15.84
N ALA A 104 10.11 -5.81 16.98
CA ALA A 104 9.18 -6.94 17.08
C ALA A 104 7.92 -6.69 16.24
N GLU A 105 7.37 -5.49 16.30
CA GLU A 105 6.20 -5.07 15.51
C GLU A 105 6.46 -5.15 14.00
N ALA A 106 7.62 -4.68 13.54
CA ALA A 106 7.99 -4.77 12.12
C ALA A 106 8.06 -6.23 11.62
N ARG A 107 8.55 -7.15 12.47
CA ARG A 107 8.55 -8.59 12.14
C ARG A 107 7.14 -9.18 12.13
N THR A 108 6.28 -8.72 13.04
CA THR A 108 4.87 -9.11 13.09
C THR A 108 4.14 -8.64 11.83
N ALA A 109 4.35 -7.38 11.43
CA ALA A 109 3.79 -6.84 10.20
C ALA A 109 4.23 -7.62 8.95
N LEU A 110 5.50 -8.04 8.88
CA LEU A 110 5.98 -8.86 7.77
C LEU A 110 5.28 -10.24 7.72
N ARG A 111 5.10 -10.89 8.86
CA ARG A 111 4.33 -12.15 8.93
C ARG A 111 2.88 -11.95 8.52
N TRP A 112 2.25 -10.89 9.02
CA TRP A 112 0.88 -10.55 8.67
C TRP A 112 0.68 -10.37 7.16
N ILE A 113 1.64 -9.74 6.46
CA ILE A 113 1.60 -9.64 4.99
C ILE A 113 1.66 -11.03 4.33
N GLY A 114 2.50 -11.94 4.84
CA GLY A 114 2.56 -13.31 4.36
C GLY A 114 1.21 -14.01 4.51
N ASP A 115 0.66 -14.00 5.71
CA ASP A 115 -0.64 -14.62 6.02
C ASP A 115 -1.77 -14.02 5.15
N PHE A 116 -1.75 -12.72 4.93
CA PHE A 116 -2.73 -12.01 4.10
C PHE A 116 -2.65 -12.37 2.59
N ILE A 117 -1.47 -12.71 2.09
CA ILE A 117 -1.29 -13.15 0.70
C ILE A 117 -1.85 -14.56 0.50
N ASP A 118 -1.83 -15.39 1.53
CA ASP A 118 -2.28 -16.78 1.52
C ASP A 118 -3.82 -16.91 1.73
N GLU A 119 -4.54 -15.83 2.07
CA GLU A 119 -6.00 -15.78 2.15
C GLU A 119 -6.68 -15.78 0.77
#